data_de37041d744e8b0a0b0d6b71cf5707ba
#
_entry.id   de37041d744e8b0a0b0d6b71cf5707ba
#
_cell.length_a   1.000
_cell.length_b   1.000
_cell.length_c   1.000
_cell.angle_alpha   90.00
_cell.angle_beta   90.00
_cell.angle_gamma   90.00
#
_symmetry.space_group_name_H-M   'P 1'
#
loop_
_entity.id
_entity.type
_entity.pdbx_description
1 polymer ?
#
loop_
_entity_poly.entity_id
_entity_poly.type
_entity_poly.pdbx_seq_one_letter_code
_entity_poly.pdbx_strand_id
1 'polypeptide(L)'
;LTKVLVSGACGRMGRAVLKAVIDDADLELVGAVDINGGADTGDLAGTGKNGVLVETNLAAALKRLKPEVMIDFTRPDVVYGNVLTALSHKVSPVVGTTGLSDAQKAEIKAAAEANDTPAFIAPNFAIGAVLMMLMSRMAAKYMPDVEIIELHHDNKLDAPSGTAVQTAAMIAEVRAPHVQGHPDEEEKIAGARGAAYEGMRIHSVRLPGYVAHQEVIFGGLGQTLSIRHDSLNRESFMPGVVLAAKKVRGLKSLTVGLDKLL
;
A
#
# COMPACT_ATOMS: atom_id res chain seq x y z
N LEU A 1 5.93 -14.32 -19.88
CA LEU A 1 6.00 -13.05 -19.16
C LEU A 1 4.60 -12.45 -19.06
N THR A 2 4.23 -11.92 -17.88
CA THR A 2 2.97 -11.20 -17.71
C THR A 2 3.09 -9.79 -18.30
N LYS A 3 2.23 -9.46 -19.26
CA LYS A 3 2.21 -8.14 -19.93
C LYS A 3 1.60 -7.09 -19.02
N VAL A 4 2.38 -6.06 -18.69
CA VAL A 4 2.03 -5.00 -17.74
C VAL A 4 1.94 -3.64 -18.42
N LEU A 5 0.90 -2.88 -18.09
CA LEU A 5 0.78 -1.45 -18.35
C LEU A 5 0.83 -0.69 -17.03
N VAL A 6 1.60 0.40 -16.97
CA VAL A 6 1.71 1.26 -15.78
C VAL A 6 0.92 2.56 -15.99
N SER A 7 -0.05 2.84 -15.11
CA SER A 7 -0.85 4.07 -15.07
C SER A 7 -0.33 5.00 -13.97
N GLY A 8 -0.12 6.28 -14.30
CA GLY A 8 0.57 7.25 -13.44
C GLY A 8 2.10 7.19 -13.57
N ALA A 9 2.59 6.82 -14.76
CA ALA A 9 3.99 6.49 -15.05
C ALA A 9 4.99 7.63 -14.75
N CYS A 10 4.61 8.89 -14.96
CA CYS A 10 5.48 10.06 -14.75
C CYS A 10 5.61 10.46 -13.27
N GLY A 11 4.72 9.95 -12.41
CA GLY A 11 4.72 10.22 -10.96
C GLY A 11 5.92 9.58 -10.24
N ARG A 12 6.15 10.02 -9.00
CA ARG A 12 7.27 9.49 -8.17
C ARG A 12 7.15 7.98 -7.92
N MET A 13 5.93 7.48 -7.67
CA MET A 13 5.68 6.03 -7.52
C MET A 13 5.71 5.33 -8.87
N GLY A 14 5.09 5.92 -9.91
CA GLY A 14 5.07 5.35 -11.26
C GLY A 14 6.47 5.04 -11.80
N ARG A 15 7.43 5.94 -11.62
CA ARG A 15 8.83 5.71 -12.02
C ARG A 15 9.48 4.53 -11.30
N ALA A 16 9.22 4.37 -9.99
CA ALA A 16 9.70 3.21 -9.24
C ALA A 16 9.04 1.92 -9.72
N VAL A 17 7.73 1.96 -10.02
CA VAL A 17 7.00 0.82 -10.61
C VAL A 17 7.53 0.46 -11.98
N LEU A 18 7.78 1.44 -12.87
CA LEU A 18 8.40 1.20 -14.18
C LEU A 18 9.72 0.44 -14.03
N LYS A 19 10.60 0.94 -13.13
CA LYS A 19 11.88 0.27 -12.87
C LYS A 19 11.67 -1.17 -12.38
N ALA A 20 10.79 -1.38 -11.39
CA ALA A 20 10.54 -2.69 -10.83
C ALA A 20 9.97 -3.69 -11.86
N VAL A 21 9.11 -3.22 -12.77
CA VAL A 21 8.56 -4.05 -13.86
C VAL A 21 9.62 -4.37 -14.91
N ILE A 22 10.48 -3.40 -15.27
CA ILE A 22 11.56 -3.60 -16.26
C ILE A 22 12.63 -4.57 -15.72
N ASP A 23 12.94 -4.49 -14.42
CA ASP A 23 13.99 -5.32 -13.79
C ASP A 23 13.51 -6.75 -13.46
N ASP A 24 12.20 -7.02 -13.50
CA ASP A 24 11.64 -8.33 -13.13
C ASP A 24 11.58 -9.29 -14.32
N ALA A 25 12.14 -10.49 -14.15
CA ALA A 25 12.26 -11.48 -15.23
C ALA A 25 10.92 -12.11 -15.66
N ASP A 26 9.85 -12.02 -14.87
CA ASP A 26 8.55 -12.62 -15.16
C ASP A 26 7.54 -11.59 -15.70
N LEU A 27 7.89 -10.30 -15.72
CA LEU A 27 7.05 -9.20 -16.17
C LEU A 27 7.56 -8.61 -17.49
N GLU A 28 6.66 -8.15 -18.33
CA GLU A 28 6.95 -7.44 -19.57
C GLU A 28 6.23 -6.09 -19.59
N LEU A 29 6.98 -4.99 -19.56
CA LEU A 29 6.39 -3.66 -19.72
C LEU A 29 5.99 -3.43 -21.18
N VAL A 30 4.68 -3.46 -21.45
CA VAL A 30 4.15 -3.27 -22.81
C VAL A 30 3.58 -1.87 -23.04
N GLY A 31 3.37 -1.08 -21.99
CA GLY A 31 2.85 0.29 -22.10
C GLY A 31 2.87 1.06 -20.81
N ALA A 32 2.71 2.36 -20.94
CA ALA A 32 2.59 3.29 -19.83
C ALA A 32 1.64 4.43 -20.17
N VAL A 33 0.89 4.92 -19.18
CA VAL A 33 -0.05 6.03 -19.36
C VAL A 33 0.13 7.05 -18.26
N ASP A 34 0.08 8.33 -18.64
CA ASP A 34 0.08 9.47 -17.73
C ASP A 34 -0.58 10.68 -18.42
N ILE A 35 -0.93 11.71 -17.67
CA ILE A 35 -1.39 13.00 -18.25
C ILE A 35 -0.29 13.68 -19.07
N ASN A 36 0.97 13.39 -18.76
CA ASN A 36 2.16 13.86 -19.48
C ASN A 36 2.70 12.75 -20.37
N GLY A 37 2.34 12.76 -21.66
CA GLY A 37 2.78 11.78 -22.64
C GLY A 37 4.14 12.07 -23.27
N GLY A 38 4.63 11.11 -24.05
CA GLY A 38 5.79 11.24 -24.96
C GLY A 38 7.15 10.88 -24.36
N ALA A 39 7.28 10.74 -23.03
CA ALA A 39 8.53 10.30 -22.41
C ALA A 39 8.79 8.80 -22.64
N ASP A 40 10.05 8.41 -22.81
CA ASP A 40 10.45 7.01 -22.83
C ASP A 40 10.46 6.44 -21.39
N THR A 41 9.84 5.27 -21.21
CA THR A 41 9.68 4.66 -19.89
C THR A 41 11.01 4.20 -19.28
N GLY A 42 11.97 3.80 -20.10
CA GLY A 42 13.30 3.42 -19.65
C GLY A 42 14.10 4.63 -19.14
N ASP A 43 13.96 5.80 -19.80
CA ASP A 43 14.54 7.05 -19.30
C ASP A 43 13.89 7.46 -17.97
N LEU A 44 12.56 7.33 -17.83
CA LEU A 44 11.85 7.60 -16.57
C LEU A 44 12.26 6.67 -15.45
N ALA A 45 12.54 5.40 -15.76
CA ALA A 45 13.00 4.39 -14.81
C ALA A 45 14.49 4.48 -14.49
N GLY A 46 15.28 5.24 -15.27
CA GLY A 46 16.73 5.32 -15.16
C GLY A 46 17.48 4.08 -15.66
N THR A 47 16.85 3.28 -16.55
CA THR A 47 17.42 2.04 -17.13
C THR A 47 17.93 2.22 -18.55
N GLY A 48 17.81 3.43 -19.12
CA GLY A 48 18.08 3.73 -20.52
C GLY A 48 16.88 3.44 -21.41
N LYS A 49 16.84 4.06 -22.60
CA LYS A 49 15.71 3.97 -23.52
C LYS A 49 15.35 2.53 -23.88
N ASN A 50 14.06 2.21 -23.80
CA ASN A 50 13.51 0.91 -24.17
C ASN A 50 12.46 0.96 -25.31
N GLY A 51 12.15 2.17 -25.82
CA GLY A 51 11.21 2.37 -26.92
C GLY A 51 9.73 2.35 -26.53
N VAL A 52 9.39 2.12 -25.27
CA VAL A 52 8.00 2.20 -24.77
C VAL A 52 7.72 3.63 -24.34
N LEU A 53 6.88 4.33 -25.09
CA LEU A 53 6.53 5.72 -24.80
C LEU A 53 5.29 5.82 -23.92
N VAL A 54 5.28 6.83 -23.04
CA VAL A 54 4.11 7.15 -22.21
C VAL A 54 3.01 7.74 -23.10
N GLU A 55 1.83 7.17 -23.05
CA GLU A 55 0.61 7.62 -23.74
C GLU A 55 -0.29 8.42 -22.80
N THR A 56 -1.27 9.16 -23.37
CA THR A 56 -2.20 9.97 -22.58
C THR A 56 -3.62 9.40 -22.53
N ASN A 57 -3.91 8.37 -23.33
CA ASN A 57 -5.25 7.78 -23.41
C ASN A 57 -5.22 6.31 -22.96
N LEU A 58 -5.70 6.07 -21.75
CA LEU A 58 -5.72 4.73 -21.14
C LEU A 58 -6.53 3.73 -21.98
N ALA A 59 -7.77 4.07 -22.37
CA ALA A 59 -8.64 3.14 -23.09
C ALA A 59 -8.05 2.73 -24.47
N ALA A 60 -7.45 3.69 -25.19
CA ALA A 60 -6.78 3.42 -26.46
C ALA A 60 -5.55 2.52 -26.27
N ALA A 61 -4.73 2.76 -25.24
CA ALA A 61 -3.58 1.95 -24.89
C ALA A 61 -3.99 0.51 -24.54
N LEU A 62 -4.99 0.34 -23.66
CA LEU A 62 -5.50 -0.98 -23.25
C LEU A 62 -6.03 -1.77 -24.46
N LYS A 63 -6.82 -1.13 -25.33
CA LYS A 63 -7.39 -1.76 -26.53
C LYS A 63 -6.31 -2.26 -27.49
N ARG A 64 -5.27 -1.45 -27.68
CA ARG A 64 -4.19 -1.72 -28.64
C ARG A 64 -3.17 -2.72 -28.10
N LEU A 65 -2.70 -2.52 -26.86
CA LEU A 65 -1.60 -3.28 -26.27
C LEU A 65 -2.08 -4.60 -25.62
N LYS A 66 -3.32 -4.66 -25.20
CA LYS A 66 -3.94 -5.81 -24.52
C LYS A 66 -3.05 -6.35 -23.40
N PRO A 67 -2.63 -5.51 -22.44
CA PRO A 67 -1.89 -5.99 -21.29
C PRO A 67 -2.74 -6.97 -20.49
N GLU A 68 -2.11 -7.80 -19.66
CA GLU A 68 -2.80 -8.70 -18.75
C GLU A 68 -3.07 -8.02 -17.41
N VAL A 69 -2.18 -7.12 -17.01
CA VAL A 69 -2.23 -6.39 -15.73
C VAL A 69 -2.02 -4.90 -15.97
N MET A 70 -2.80 -4.08 -15.28
CA MET A 70 -2.57 -2.64 -15.14
C MET A 70 -2.15 -2.33 -13.71
N ILE A 71 -1.00 -1.69 -13.50
CA ILE A 71 -0.59 -1.19 -12.18
C ILE A 71 -0.91 0.30 -12.13
N ASP A 72 -1.76 0.72 -11.18
CA ASP A 72 -2.20 2.10 -11.02
C ASP A 72 -1.65 2.78 -9.77
N PHE A 73 -0.86 3.84 -9.99
CA PHE A 73 -0.39 4.78 -8.97
C PHE A 73 -0.67 6.22 -9.42
N THR A 74 -1.93 6.53 -9.60
CA THR A 74 -2.40 7.86 -10.06
C THR A 74 -2.85 8.73 -8.88
N ARG A 75 -4.08 9.25 -8.94
CA ARG A 75 -4.69 10.13 -7.94
C ARG A 75 -6.09 9.64 -7.56
N PRO A 76 -6.59 10.01 -6.36
CA PRO A 76 -7.90 9.57 -5.87
C PRO A 76 -9.07 9.93 -6.79
N ASP A 77 -8.97 11.05 -7.50
CA ASP A 77 -10.02 11.57 -8.39
C ASP A 77 -10.14 10.83 -9.72
N VAL A 78 -9.12 10.06 -10.14
CA VAL A 78 -9.12 9.36 -11.43
C VAL A 78 -9.04 7.83 -11.32
N VAL A 79 -8.52 7.29 -10.21
CA VAL A 79 -8.26 5.85 -10.04
C VAL A 79 -9.51 4.99 -10.23
N TYR A 80 -10.66 5.43 -9.76
CA TYR A 80 -11.92 4.71 -9.92
C TYR A 80 -12.27 4.48 -11.39
N GLY A 81 -12.23 5.54 -12.21
CA GLY A 81 -12.46 5.45 -13.65
C GLY A 81 -11.44 4.57 -14.37
N ASN A 82 -10.15 4.66 -13.99
CA ASN A 82 -9.09 3.83 -14.56
C ASN A 82 -9.35 2.35 -14.30
N VAL A 83 -9.72 2.00 -13.08
CA VAL A 83 -10.01 0.60 -12.67
C VAL A 83 -11.18 0.03 -13.46
N LEU A 84 -12.30 0.75 -13.57
CA LEU A 84 -13.45 0.31 -14.37
C LEU A 84 -13.09 0.18 -15.85
N THR A 85 -12.29 1.09 -16.38
CA THR A 85 -11.80 1.03 -17.76
C THR A 85 -10.93 -0.22 -17.97
N ALA A 86 -10.01 -0.54 -17.05
CA ALA A 86 -9.18 -1.74 -17.15
C ALA A 86 -10.05 -3.01 -17.14
N LEU A 87 -10.98 -3.12 -16.19
CA LEU A 87 -11.88 -4.28 -16.08
C LEU A 87 -12.74 -4.48 -17.35
N SER A 88 -13.25 -3.40 -17.95
CA SER A 88 -14.02 -3.47 -19.20
C SER A 88 -13.20 -3.97 -20.39
N HIS A 89 -11.87 -3.81 -20.34
CA HIS A 89 -10.92 -4.34 -21.34
C HIS A 89 -10.34 -5.71 -20.94
N LYS A 90 -10.84 -6.34 -19.89
CA LYS A 90 -10.36 -7.62 -19.34
C LYS A 90 -8.89 -7.58 -18.89
N VAL A 91 -8.48 -6.45 -18.34
CA VAL A 91 -7.16 -6.22 -17.76
C VAL A 91 -7.28 -6.14 -16.25
N SER A 92 -6.52 -6.98 -15.54
CA SER A 92 -6.56 -7.05 -14.07
C SER A 92 -5.86 -5.85 -13.43
N PRO A 93 -6.56 -4.95 -12.72
CA PRO A 93 -5.92 -3.81 -12.08
C PRO A 93 -5.27 -4.20 -10.74
N VAL A 94 -4.05 -3.70 -10.52
CA VAL A 94 -3.32 -3.67 -9.25
C VAL A 94 -3.21 -2.22 -8.81
N VAL A 95 -3.89 -1.85 -7.75
CA VAL A 95 -4.13 -0.46 -7.36
C VAL A 95 -3.38 -0.11 -6.08
N GLY A 96 -2.46 0.86 -6.18
CA GLY A 96 -1.78 1.46 -5.04
C GLY A 96 -2.27 2.88 -4.72
N THR A 97 -3.10 3.45 -5.56
CA THR A 97 -3.73 4.75 -5.31
C THR A 97 -4.78 4.62 -4.20
N THR A 98 -4.68 5.46 -3.20
CA THR A 98 -5.64 5.51 -2.07
C THR A 98 -6.84 6.41 -2.37
N GLY A 99 -7.84 6.40 -1.48
CA GLY A 99 -9.00 7.30 -1.56
C GLY A 99 -10.26 6.70 -2.20
N LEU A 100 -10.26 5.43 -2.59
CA LEU A 100 -11.47 4.73 -3.02
C LEU A 100 -12.40 4.51 -1.82
N SER A 101 -13.65 4.97 -1.94
CA SER A 101 -14.70 4.73 -0.94
C SER A 101 -15.15 3.27 -0.93
N ASP A 102 -15.85 2.86 0.13
CA ASP A 102 -16.38 1.49 0.21
C ASP A 102 -17.46 1.24 -0.85
N ALA A 103 -18.26 2.26 -1.21
CA ALA A 103 -19.20 2.18 -2.33
C ALA A 103 -18.47 1.91 -3.65
N GLN A 104 -17.40 2.66 -3.95
CA GLN A 104 -16.59 2.45 -5.15
C GLN A 104 -15.93 1.07 -5.17
N LYS A 105 -15.44 0.58 -4.03
CA LYS A 105 -14.91 -0.79 -3.92
C LYS A 105 -15.97 -1.85 -4.20
N ALA A 106 -17.20 -1.65 -3.73
CA ALA A 106 -18.32 -2.55 -4.02
C ALA A 106 -18.66 -2.57 -5.53
N GLU A 107 -18.66 -1.41 -6.19
CA GLU A 107 -18.87 -1.33 -7.64
C GLU A 107 -17.72 -1.95 -8.43
N ILE A 108 -16.46 -1.75 -8.01
CA ILE A 108 -15.29 -2.40 -8.61
C ILE A 108 -15.41 -3.93 -8.47
N LYS A 109 -15.86 -4.42 -7.31
CA LYS A 109 -16.08 -5.85 -7.08
C LYS A 109 -17.12 -6.40 -8.07
N ALA A 110 -18.26 -5.74 -8.19
CA ALA A 110 -19.31 -6.13 -9.14
C ALA A 110 -18.81 -6.11 -10.60
N ALA A 111 -18.02 -5.08 -10.97
CA ALA A 111 -17.43 -5.00 -12.29
C ALA A 111 -16.39 -6.10 -12.56
N ALA A 112 -15.58 -6.45 -11.56
CA ALA A 112 -14.61 -7.55 -11.64
C ALA A 112 -15.32 -8.89 -11.88
N GLU A 113 -16.40 -9.15 -11.14
CA GLU A 113 -17.23 -10.35 -11.30
C GLU A 113 -17.93 -10.39 -12.66
N ALA A 114 -18.54 -9.28 -13.10
CA ALA A 114 -19.24 -9.21 -14.38
C ALA A 114 -18.30 -9.40 -15.60
N ASN A 115 -17.05 -9.01 -15.48
CA ASN A 115 -16.05 -9.15 -16.54
C ASN A 115 -15.19 -10.41 -16.42
N ASP A 116 -15.38 -11.23 -15.38
CA ASP A 116 -14.52 -12.38 -15.06
C ASP A 116 -13.04 -11.96 -15.06
N THR A 117 -12.76 -10.83 -14.40
CA THR A 117 -11.44 -10.20 -14.37
C THR A 117 -11.14 -9.75 -12.94
N PRO A 118 -10.21 -10.42 -12.23
CA PRO A 118 -9.91 -10.07 -10.86
C PRO A 118 -9.20 -8.72 -10.74
N ALA A 119 -9.41 -8.07 -9.60
CA ALA A 119 -8.79 -6.81 -9.23
C ALA A 119 -8.10 -6.91 -7.87
N PHE A 120 -7.06 -6.14 -7.66
CA PHE A 120 -6.32 -6.07 -6.40
C PHE A 120 -6.12 -4.62 -5.97
N ILE A 121 -6.43 -4.33 -4.72
CA ILE A 121 -6.21 -3.01 -4.10
C ILE A 121 -5.42 -3.22 -2.81
N ALA A 122 -4.35 -2.46 -2.60
CA ALA A 122 -3.67 -2.44 -1.31
C ALA A 122 -3.35 -1.01 -0.87
N PRO A 123 -3.71 -0.64 0.37
CA PRO A 123 -3.34 0.66 0.93
C PRO A 123 -1.84 0.75 1.24
N ASN A 124 -1.17 -0.40 1.36
CA ASN A 124 0.27 -0.50 1.60
C ASN A 124 0.84 -1.73 0.89
N PHE A 125 1.90 -1.52 0.10
CA PHE A 125 2.63 -2.58 -0.62
C PHE A 125 3.97 -2.95 0.03
N ALA A 126 4.36 -2.32 1.14
CA ALA A 126 5.56 -2.71 1.87
C ALA A 126 5.33 -4.03 2.62
N ILE A 127 5.90 -5.12 2.10
CA ILE A 127 5.74 -6.48 2.67
C ILE A 127 6.12 -6.48 4.15
N GLY A 128 7.24 -5.84 4.52
CA GLY A 128 7.69 -5.76 5.91
C GLY A 128 6.68 -5.03 6.82
N ALA A 129 6.01 -3.97 6.33
CA ALA A 129 4.97 -3.29 7.09
C ALA A 129 3.74 -4.19 7.31
N VAL A 130 3.35 -4.95 6.29
CA VAL A 130 2.22 -5.90 6.40
C VAL A 130 2.57 -7.03 7.36
N LEU A 131 3.78 -7.59 7.27
CA LEU A 131 4.25 -8.61 8.22
C LEU A 131 4.29 -8.07 9.66
N MET A 132 4.79 -6.84 9.87
CA MET A 132 4.76 -6.19 11.17
C MET A 132 3.33 -6.12 11.73
N MET A 133 2.35 -5.70 10.94
CA MET A 133 0.93 -5.65 11.36
C MET A 133 0.40 -7.04 11.73
N LEU A 134 0.64 -8.06 10.89
CA LEU A 134 0.19 -9.44 11.14
C LEU A 134 0.82 -10.04 12.39
N MET A 135 2.14 -9.86 12.57
CA MET A 135 2.87 -10.33 13.75
C MET A 135 2.40 -9.61 15.02
N SER A 136 2.14 -8.30 14.93
CA SER A 136 1.59 -7.52 16.04
C SER A 136 0.19 -7.99 16.45
N ARG A 137 -0.68 -8.26 15.48
CA ARG A 137 -1.99 -8.88 15.73
C ARG A 137 -1.86 -10.23 16.41
N MET A 138 -0.88 -11.05 16.03
CA MET A 138 -0.63 -12.34 16.66
C MET A 138 -0.12 -12.18 18.10
N ALA A 139 0.85 -11.28 18.33
CA ALA A 139 1.44 -11.01 19.64
C ALA A 139 0.40 -10.49 20.65
N ALA A 140 -0.52 -9.63 20.19
CA ALA A 140 -1.55 -9.00 21.03
C ALA A 140 -2.50 -9.99 21.73
N LYS A 141 -2.61 -11.22 21.24
CA LYS A 141 -3.38 -12.31 21.91
C LYS A 141 -2.76 -12.76 23.22
N TYR A 142 -1.46 -12.55 23.39
CA TYR A 142 -0.67 -13.04 24.53
C TYR A 142 -0.06 -11.92 25.36
N MET A 143 0.12 -10.74 24.78
CA MET A 143 0.74 -9.56 25.39
C MET A 143 -0.21 -8.35 25.20
N PRO A 144 -1.11 -8.08 26.17
CA PRO A 144 -2.14 -7.06 25.99
C PRO A 144 -1.63 -5.62 26.19
N ASP A 145 -0.49 -5.41 26.86
CA ASP A 145 0.12 -4.09 27.02
C ASP A 145 0.91 -3.73 25.78
N VAL A 146 0.50 -2.67 25.04
CA VAL A 146 1.08 -2.32 23.75
C VAL A 146 1.08 -0.83 23.50
N GLU A 147 2.17 -0.31 22.98
CA GLU A 147 2.27 1.04 22.44
C GLU A 147 2.82 1.01 21.01
N ILE A 148 2.36 1.96 20.18
CA ILE A 148 2.78 2.09 18.78
C ILE A 148 3.50 3.42 18.63
N ILE A 149 4.69 3.40 18.01
CA ILE A 149 5.46 4.60 17.64
C ILE A 149 5.60 4.62 16.13
N GLU A 150 5.05 5.65 15.47
CA GLU A 150 5.23 5.85 14.04
C GLU A 150 6.07 7.10 13.77
N LEU A 151 6.99 7.02 12.80
CA LEU A 151 7.94 8.09 12.54
C LEU A 151 7.95 8.39 11.03
N HIS A 152 7.68 9.62 10.67
CA HIS A 152 7.64 10.06 9.28
C HIS A 152 8.35 11.40 9.11
N HIS A 153 8.58 11.73 7.83
CA HIS A 153 9.09 13.05 7.46
C HIS A 153 8.15 14.17 7.94
N ASP A 154 8.71 15.34 8.14
CA ASP A 154 8.03 16.54 8.69
C ASP A 154 6.91 17.10 7.79
N ASN A 155 6.93 16.76 6.49
CA ASN A 155 5.88 17.18 5.53
C ASN A 155 4.65 16.24 5.49
N LYS A 156 4.55 15.25 6.39
CA LYS A 156 3.36 14.39 6.50
C LYS A 156 2.27 15.11 7.28
N LEU A 157 1.10 15.30 6.65
CA LEU A 157 0.02 16.12 7.18
C LEU A 157 -0.82 15.41 8.25
N ASP A 158 -1.08 14.11 8.05
CA ASP A 158 -1.89 13.30 8.98
C ASP A 158 -1.04 12.74 10.13
N ALA A 159 -1.63 12.65 11.32
CA ALA A 159 -1.11 11.97 12.49
C ALA A 159 -2.29 11.44 13.34
N PRO A 160 -2.28 10.16 13.76
CA PRO A 160 -1.34 9.11 13.38
C PRO A 160 -1.42 8.72 11.90
N SER A 161 -0.39 8.01 11.40
CA SER A 161 -0.39 7.49 10.04
C SER A 161 -1.49 6.44 9.83
N GLY A 162 -1.99 6.30 8.61
CA GLY A 162 -2.98 5.26 8.28
C GLY A 162 -2.53 3.84 8.64
N THR A 163 -1.23 3.53 8.49
CA THR A 163 -0.65 2.23 8.87
C THR A 163 -0.70 2.04 10.40
N ALA A 164 -0.42 3.08 11.18
CA ALA A 164 -0.49 2.98 12.64
C ALA A 164 -1.92 2.78 13.14
N VAL A 165 -2.88 3.51 12.57
CA VAL A 165 -4.31 3.33 12.89
C VAL A 165 -4.78 1.93 12.50
N GLN A 166 -4.41 1.43 11.33
CA GLN A 166 -4.74 0.07 10.89
C GLN A 166 -4.10 -1.00 11.79
N THR A 167 -2.84 -0.81 12.19
CA THR A 167 -2.16 -1.71 13.14
C THR A 167 -2.91 -1.76 14.47
N ALA A 168 -3.27 -0.61 15.01
CA ALA A 168 -4.03 -0.51 16.26
C ALA A 168 -5.41 -1.20 16.15
N ALA A 169 -6.12 -1.01 15.03
CA ALA A 169 -7.40 -1.68 14.79
C ALA A 169 -7.25 -3.20 14.73
N MET A 170 -6.24 -3.72 14.02
CA MET A 170 -5.97 -5.17 13.95
C MET A 170 -5.58 -5.77 15.30
N ILE A 171 -4.87 -5.02 16.14
CA ILE A 171 -4.55 -5.41 17.52
C ILE A 171 -5.83 -5.42 18.37
N ALA A 172 -6.65 -4.39 18.28
CA ALA A 172 -7.90 -4.27 19.06
C ALA A 172 -8.89 -5.41 18.75
N GLU A 173 -8.94 -5.91 17.51
CA GLU A 173 -9.80 -7.05 17.13
C GLU A 173 -9.54 -8.33 17.95
N VAL A 174 -8.31 -8.53 18.44
CA VAL A 174 -7.89 -9.79 19.07
C VAL A 174 -7.38 -9.64 20.49
N ARG A 175 -7.08 -8.41 20.91
CA ARG A 175 -6.62 -8.07 22.26
C ARG A 175 -7.79 -8.25 23.24
N ALA A 176 -7.54 -8.91 24.36
CA ALA A 176 -8.52 -8.91 25.45
C ALA A 176 -8.76 -7.48 25.94
N PRO A 177 -9.99 -7.12 26.35
CA PRO A 177 -10.25 -5.82 26.95
C PRO A 177 -9.28 -5.56 28.12
N HIS A 178 -8.48 -4.51 28.01
CA HIS A 178 -7.40 -4.23 28.93
C HIS A 178 -7.14 -2.73 29.00
N VAL A 179 -6.99 -2.22 30.21
CA VAL A 179 -6.55 -0.85 30.50
C VAL A 179 -5.11 -0.93 30.98
N GLN A 180 -4.19 -0.39 30.19
CA GLN A 180 -2.77 -0.36 30.52
C GLN A 180 -2.38 0.97 31.19
N GLY A 181 -1.28 0.95 31.93
CA GLY A 181 -0.76 2.09 32.68
C GLY A 181 -1.21 2.11 34.14
N HIS A 182 -0.70 3.07 34.89
CA HIS A 182 -1.05 3.24 36.28
C HIS A 182 -2.42 3.97 36.41
N PRO A 183 -3.35 3.58 37.29
CA PRO A 183 -4.65 4.25 37.41
C PRO A 183 -4.53 5.74 37.82
N ASP A 184 -3.46 6.11 38.53
CA ASP A 184 -3.18 7.50 38.93
C ASP A 184 -2.12 8.16 38.01
N GLU A 185 -2.03 7.75 36.74
CA GLU A 185 -1.11 8.34 35.76
C GLU A 185 -1.44 9.82 35.51
N GLU A 186 -0.46 10.71 35.67
CA GLU A 186 -0.57 12.15 35.47
C GLU A 186 0.33 12.62 34.32
N GLU A 187 -0.27 13.25 33.31
CA GLU A 187 0.50 13.92 32.24
C GLU A 187 0.92 15.31 32.74
N LYS A 188 2.21 15.50 33.03
CA LYS A 188 2.78 16.82 33.36
C LYS A 188 2.73 17.80 32.20
N ILE A 189 2.73 17.30 30.97
CA ILE A 189 2.54 18.04 29.75
C ILE A 189 1.48 17.29 28.95
N ALA A 190 0.40 17.98 28.59
CA ALA A 190 -0.70 17.38 27.84
C ALA A 190 -0.22 16.73 26.53
N GLY A 191 -0.64 15.48 26.27
CA GLY A 191 -0.25 14.71 25.12
C GLY A 191 1.06 13.92 25.29
N ALA A 192 1.72 13.97 26.47
CA ALA A 192 2.96 13.22 26.70
C ALA A 192 2.79 11.71 26.52
N ARG A 193 1.58 11.18 26.77
CA ARG A 193 1.25 9.76 26.57
C ARG A 193 0.70 9.43 25.18
N GLY A 194 0.80 10.37 24.23
CA GLY A 194 0.34 10.16 22.86
C GLY A 194 -1.19 10.09 22.73
N ALA A 195 -1.66 9.64 21.57
CA ALA A 195 -3.08 9.49 21.29
C ALA A 195 -3.63 8.18 21.86
N ALA A 196 -4.80 8.23 22.52
CA ALA A 196 -5.49 7.04 23.02
C ALA A 196 -6.28 6.38 21.88
N TYR A 197 -6.19 5.06 21.75
CA TYR A 197 -6.96 4.25 20.81
C TYR A 197 -7.27 2.88 21.44
N GLU A 198 -8.54 2.59 21.75
CA GLU A 198 -8.99 1.30 22.29
C GLU A 198 -8.12 0.78 23.47
N GLY A 199 -7.77 1.67 24.42
CA GLY A 199 -6.91 1.35 25.56
C GLY A 199 -5.42 1.17 25.25
N MET A 200 -4.98 1.51 24.05
CA MET A 200 -3.57 1.57 23.61
C MET A 200 -3.13 3.02 23.42
N ARG A 201 -1.82 3.24 23.26
CA ARG A 201 -1.25 4.54 22.93
C ARG A 201 -0.55 4.51 21.57
N ILE A 202 -0.74 5.58 20.79
CA ILE A 202 -0.06 5.80 19.51
C ILE A 202 0.72 7.10 19.58
N HIS A 203 2.01 7.04 19.28
CA HIS A 203 2.93 8.17 19.27
C HIS A 203 3.33 8.48 17.84
N SER A 204 3.27 9.75 17.45
CA SER A 204 3.63 10.20 16.10
C SER A 204 4.85 11.12 16.14
N VAL A 205 5.93 10.73 15.47
CA VAL A 205 7.14 11.54 15.32
C VAL A 205 7.20 12.13 13.92
N ARG A 206 7.50 13.42 13.79
CA ARG A 206 7.66 14.16 12.53
C ARG A 206 8.99 14.88 12.54
N LEU A 207 9.97 14.35 11.77
CA LEU A 207 11.32 14.92 11.67
C LEU A 207 11.89 14.80 10.25
N PRO A 208 12.68 15.78 9.79
CA PRO A 208 13.49 15.63 8.59
C PRO A 208 14.38 14.38 8.67
N GLY A 209 14.55 13.67 7.55
CA GLY A 209 15.39 12.48 7.46
C GLY A 209 14.64 11.17 7.60
N TYR A 210 13.47 11.14 8.23
CA TYR A 210 12.60 9.96 8.21
C TYR A 210 11.85 9.82 6.87
N VAL A 211 11.51 8.59 6.54
CA VAL A 211 10.63 8.27 5.40
C VAL A 211 9.29 7.74 5.93
N ALA A 212 9.23 6.46 6.34
CA ALA A 212 8.06 5.84 6.94
C ALA A 212 8.51 4.67 7.81
N HIS A 213 8.33 4.80 9.11
CA HIS A 213 8.79 3.84 10.09
C HIS A 213 7.69 3.58 11.11
N GLN A 214 7.64 2.36 11.64
CA GLN A 214 6.74 2.04 12.74
C GLN A 214 7.35 0.96 13.61
N GLU A 215 7.21 1.14 14.92
CA GLU A 215 7.56 0.17 15.94
C GLU A 215 6.33 -0.10 16.81
N VAL A 216 6.05 -1.37 17.04
CA VAL A 216 5.01 -1.85 17.97
C VAL A 216 5.71 -2.53 19.13
N ILE A 217 5.53 -2.00 20.32
CA ILE A 217 6.21 -2.45 21.53
C ILE A 217 5.16 -3.10 22.44
N PHE A 218 5.37 -4.36 22.78
CA PHE A 218 4.56 -5.11 23.74
C PHE A 218 5.31 -5.25 25.05
N GLY A 219 4.59 -5.04 26.16
CA GLY A 219 5.07 -5.26 27.52
C GLY A 219 4.54 -6.56 28.13
N GLY A 220 5.31 -7.16 29.02
CA GLY A 220 4.92 -8.33 29.78
C GLY A 220 5.81 -8.51 31.01
N LEU A 221 5.45 -9.41 31.93
CA LEU A 221 6.20 -9.64 33.16
C LEU A 221 7.66 -10.04 32.83
N GLY A 222 8.59 -9.15 33.15
CA GLY A 222 10.03 -9.38 32.97
C GLY A 222 10.50 -9.38 31.51
N GLN A 223 9.67 -8.91 30.53
CA GLN A 223 10.02 -8.94 29.11
C GLN A 223 9.34 -7.83 28.32
N THR A 224 9.94 -7.50 27.20
CA THR A 224 9.32 -6.70 26.12
C THR A 224 9.52 -7.40 24.78
N LEU A 225 8.59 -7.17 23.84
CA LEU A 225 8.72 -7.58 22.45
C LEU A 225 8.54 -6.35 21.57
N SER A 226 9.54 -6.03 20.74
CA SER A 226 9.44 -4.98 19.72
C SER A 226 9.36 -5.60 18.32
N ILE A 227 8.42 -5.13 17.51
CA ILE A 227 8.29 -5.47 16.11
C ILE A 227 8.37 -4.16 15.33
N ARG A 228 9.41 -4.02 14.51
CA ARG A 228 9.72 -2.78 13.81
C ARG A 228 9.85 -2.98 12.30
N HIS A 229 9.36 -2.03 11.54
CA HIS A 229 9.55 -1.91 10.11
C HIS A 229 10.02 -0.49 9.74
N ASP A 230 11.04 -0.42 8.89
CA ASP A 230 11.63 0.82 8.39
C ASP A 230 11.62 0.83 6.86
N SER A 231 10.82 1.71 6.25
CA SER A 231 10.93 2.04 4.84
C SER A 231 11.97 3.14 4.66
N LEU A 232 13.08 2.81 4.01
CA LEU A 232 14.19 3.75 3.80
C LEU A 232 14.01 4.60 2.53
N ASN A 233 13.28 4.07 1.55
CA ASN A 233 12.91 4.76 0.32
C ASN A 233 11.66 4.11 -0.31
N ARG A 234 11.22 4.61 -1.50
CA ARG A 234 10.02 4.11 -2.19
C ARG A 234 10.18 2.72 -2.80
N GLU A 235 11.40 2.23 -2.96
CA GLU A 235 11.65 0.88 -3.47
C GLU A 235 11.13 -0.19 -2.51
N SER A 236 10.96 0.13 -1.23
CA SER A 236 10.38 -0.77 -0.21
C SER A 236 8.98 -1.29 -0.56
N PHE A 237 8.23 -0.56 -1.41
CA PHE A 237 6.90 -0.98 -1.88
C PHE A 237 6.95 -1.91 -3.10
N MET A 238 8.05 -1.89 -3.86
CA MET A 238 8.13 -2.55 -5.16
C MET A 238 8.03 -4.07 -5.11
N PRO A 239 8.64 -4.78 -4.13
CA PRO A 239 8.44 -6.23 -4.00
C PRO A 239 6.96 -6.64 -3.86
N GLY A 240 6.17 -5.87 -3.10
CA GLY A 240 4.74 -6.14 -2.97
C GLY A 240 3.95 -5.80 -4.23
N VAL A 241 4.31 -4.75 -4.96
CA VAL A 241 3.69 -4.41 -6.26
C VAL A 241 3.94 -5.51 -7.27
N VAL A 242 5.17 -5.98 -7.40
CA VAL A 242 5.55 -7.10 -8.30
C VAL A 242 4.82 -8.38 -7.90
N LEU A 243 4.79 -8.72 -6.60
CA LEU A 243 4.04 -9.87 -6.09
C LEU A 243 2.57 -9.80 -6.49
N ALA A 244 1.92 -8.63 -6.31
CA ALA A 244 0.53 -8.45 -6.67
C ALA A 244 0.31 -8.56 -8.19
N ALA A 245 1.19 -7.97 -9.00
CA ALA A 245 1.11 -8.07 -10.45
C ALA A 245 1.20 -9.51 -10.95
N LYS A 246 2.05 -10.34 -10.34
CA LYS A 246 2.19 -11.76 -10.67
C LYS A 246 1.01 -12.61 -10.21
N LYS A 247 0.37 -12.25 -9.08
CA LYS A 247 -0.68 -13.07 -8.45
C LYS A 247 -2.11 -12.64 -8.79
N VAL A 248 -2.35 -11.39 -9.20
CA VAL A 248 -3.70 -10.84 -9.35
C VAL A 248 -4.60 -11.68 -10.26
N ARG A 249 -4.08 -12.20 -11.36
CA ARG A 249 -4.86 -13.01 -12.32
C ARG A 249 -5.34 -14.34 -11.78
N GLY A 250 -4.72 -14.85 -10.73
CA GLY A 250 -5.14 -16.07 -10.04
C GLY A 250 -6.22 -15.85 -8.97
N LEU A 251 -6.63 -14.60 -8.73
CA LEU A 251 -7.69 -14.28 -7.77
C LEU A 251 -9.08 -14.48 -8.40
N LYS A 252 -10.12 -14.49 -7.57
CA LYS A 252 -11.50 -14.74 -8.06
C LYS A 252 -12.30 -13.47 -8.37
N SER A 253 -12.02 -12.39 -7.66
CA SER A 253 -12.76 -11.13 -7.73
C SER A 253 -11.90 -10.00 -7.17
N LEU A 254 -12.50 -8.94 -6.60
CA LEU A 254 -11.74 -7.93 -5.89
C LEU A 254 -11.16 -8.49 -4.60
N THR A 255 -9.85 -8.35 -4.47
CA THR A 255 -9.10 -8.63 -3.24
C THR A 255 -8.51 -7.34 -2.69
N VAL A 256 -8.68 -7.08 -1.40
CA VAL A 256 -8.16 -5.88 -0.72
C VAL A 256 -7.20 -6.29 0.39
N GLY A 257 -5.99 -5.71 0.36
CA GLY A 257 -4.93 -5.94 1.34
C GLY A 257 -3.86 -6.93 0.87
N LEU A 258 -2.59 -6.51 1.02
CA LEU A 258 -1.43 -7.32 0.60
C LEU A 258 -1.29 -8.61 1.44
N ASP A 259 -1.82 -8.60 2.67
CA ASP A 259 -1.88 -9.78 3.56
C ASP A 259 -2.57 -11.00 2.93
N LYS A 260 -3.46 -10.77 1.97
CA LYS A 260 -4.16 -11.85 1.23
C LYS A 260 -3.30 -12.53 0.18
N LEU A 261 -2.12 -11.97 -0.12
CA LEU A 261 -1.18 -12.53 -1.09
C LEU A 261 0.06 -13.17 -0.42
N LEU A 262 0.26 -12.93 0.87
CA LEU A 262 1.35 -13.51 1.66
C LEU A 262 0.93 -14.86 2.23
#